data_9689107f832e6a61005c4881cad26da3
#
_entry.id   9689107f832e6a61005c4881cad26da3
#
_cell.length_a   1.000
_cell.length_b   1.000
_cell.length_c   1.000
_cell.angle_alpha   90.00
_cell.angle_beta   90.00
_cell.angle_gamma   90.00
#
_symmetry.space_group_name_H-M   'P 1'
#
loop_
_entity.id
_entity.type
_entity.pdbx_description
1 polymer ?
#
loop_
_entity_poly.entity_id
_entity_poly.type
_entity_poly.pdbx_seq_one_letter_code
_entity_poly.pdbx_strand_id
1 'polypeptide(L)'
;MEESIEILMGLREHYEKHHNVIITDEAIKAAVDFSSRYITDRFLPDKALDLIDETAAHSKTLNTKTRSLRVVKKIESELKHLEEEKTKAVMLQDFTTALHLKSQEDKLKKQKFEYQKTLNRKSSATMEITPEDIGRTVSNITKIPLTKLLKSESKKLIGLEKIMQARIIGQDEATKVISSAIRRARAGITSPKRPIASFLFLGPTGVGKTETAKVLAEEVFENKYALVRVDMSEFMERHNVARLIGAPAGYVGYEEGGRLTEEVRKKPYAVILFDEIEKAHPDVFNILLQIMEEGELTDASGKRVNFRNTVIIMTSNIGMSDLTRQAGNFGFSQTQTGDSTDVRQKADAEYDRVKNNVLGSLRDSVRPELLNRIDKIVVFRPLGIEEIKKIVILELGQFTERMMKQQSITVDFEKDVARFVADKSYDPAQGARLIRRNIQELIEDPLAEKIIGGEIAEMSEMRITIENEKIVVKQTELARA
;
A
#
# COMPACT_ATOMS: atom_id res chain seq x y z
N MET A 1 -9.36 17.78 24.60
CA MET A 1 -8.05 17.98 23.95
C MET A 1 -7.30 19.16 24.53
N GLU A 2 -7.94 20.32 24.69
CA GLU A 2 -7.33 21.53 25.30
C GLU A 2 -6.84 21.27 26.71
N GLU A 3 -7.66 20.70 27.58
CA GLU A 3 -7.29 20.29 28.95
C GLU A 3 -6.06 19.35 28.97
N SER A 4 -5.97 18.42 27.99
CA SER A 4 -4.82 17.51 27.90
C SER A 4 -3.54 18.26 27.53
N ILE A 5 -3.61 19.29 26.67
CA ILE A 5 -2.48 20.14 26.32
C ILE A 5 -2.01 20.91 27.56
N GLU A 6 -2.93 21.46 28.36
CA GLU A 6 -2.61 22.19 29.59
C GLU A 6 -1.90 21.29 30.61
N ILE A 7 -2.41 20.06 30.81
CA ILE A 7 -1.79 19.07 31.70
C ILE A 7 -0.36 18.73 31.22
N LEU A 8 -0.17 18.48 29.93
CA LEU A 8 1.16 18.19 29.39
C LEU A 8 2.13 19.37 29.48
N MET A 9 1.64 20.59 29.29
CA MET A 9 2.44 21.80 29.50
C MET A 9 2.89 21.95 30.96
N GLY A 10 2.01 21.63 31.92
CA GLY A 10 2.34 21.62 33.34
C GLY A 10 3.39 20.57 33.73
N LEU A 11 3.41 19.43 33.06
CA LEU A 11 4.35 18.33 33.30
C LEU A 11 5.66 18.46 32.52
N ARG A 12 5.72 19.37 31.54
CA ARG A 12 6.84 19.55 30.60
C ARG A 12 8.20 19.61 31.28
N GLU A 13 8.37 20.48 32.30
CA GLU A 13 9.64 20.64 32.99
C GLU A 13 10.14 19.35 33.65
N HIS A 14 9.22 18.51 34.12
CA HIS A 14 9.57 17.23 34.74
C HIS A 14 10.18 16.27 33.71
N TYR A 15 9.57 16.14 32.52
CA TYR A 15 10.07 15.30 31.43
C TYR A 15 11.34 15.87 30.82
N GLU A 16 11.45 17.21 30.65
CA GLU A 16 12.65 17.86 30.15
C GLU A 16 13.87 17.59 31.05
N LYS A 17 13.68 17.70 32.39
CA LYS A 17 14.72 17.40 33.37
C LYS A 17 15.10 15.92 33.38
N HIS A 18 14.12 15.03 33.31
CA HIS A 18 14.34 13.58 33.35
C HIS A 18 15.13 13.07 32.15
N HIS A 19 14.76 13.52 30.95
CA HIS A 19 15.37 13.07 29.70
C HIS A 19 16.51 13.95 29.21
N ASN A 20 16.71 15.13 29.82
CA ASN A 20 17.67 16.15 29.41
C ASN A 20 17.45 16.60 27.94
N VAL A 21 16.22 16.97 27.63
CA VAL A 21 15.74 17.45 26.33
C VAL A 21 14.94 18.73 26.51
N ILE A 22 14.68 19.46 25.43
CA ILE A 22 13.75 20.59 25.38
C ILE A 22 12.55 20.14 24.55
N ILE A 23 11.33 20.32 25.06
CA ILE A 23 10.10 19.94 24.36
C ILE A 23 9.41 21.22 23.89
N THR A 24 9.22 21.35 22.56
CA THR A 24 8.55 22.53 22.00
C THR A 24 7.04 22.48 22.26
N ASP A 25 6.39 23.65 22.36
CA ASP A 25 4.93 23.73 22.48
C ASP A 25 4.21 23.05 21.32
N GLU A 26 4.80 23.14 20.13
CA GLU A 26 4.31 22.49 18.93
C GLU A 26 4.39 20.97 19.03
N ALA A 27 5.43 20.43 19.68
CA ALA A 27 5.58 19.00 19.91
C ALA A 27 4.50 18.47 20.89
N ILE A 28 4.18 19.23 21.94
CA ILE A 28 3.10 18.89 22.89
C ILE A 28 1.75 18.84 22.16
N LYS A 29 1.44 19.88 21.37
CA LYS A 29 0.22 19.88 20.55
C LYS A 29 0.17 18.70 19.58
N ALA A 30 1.29 18.42 18.91
CA ALA A 30 1.41 17.27 18.01
C ALA A 30 1.23 15.93 18.75
N ALA A 31 1.77 15.79 19.96
CA ALA A 31 1.61 14.57 20.75
C ALA A 31 0.14 14.31 21.12
N VAL A 32 -0.61 15.33 21.50
CA VAL A 32 -2.04 15.20 21.79
C VAL A 32 -2.84 14.88 20.51
N ASP A 33 -2.58 15.59 19.42
CA ASP A 33 -3.29 15.38 18.15
C ASP A 33 -2.99 14.00 17.57
N PHE A 34 -1.72 13.61 17.47
CA PHE A 34 -1.31 12.32 16.89
C PHE A 34 -1.74 11.15 17.78
N SER A 35 -1.58 11.25 19.10
CA SER A 35 -2.07 10.19 19.99
C SER A 35 -3.58 10.03 19.92
N SER A 36 -4.34 11.13 19.81
CA SER A 36 -5.80 11.09 19.67
C SER A 36 -6.23 10.41 18.38
N ARG A 37 -5.55 10.70 17.26
CA ARG A 37 -5.90 10.17 15.93
C ARG A 37 -5.40 8.75 15.70
N TYR A 38 -4.21 8.43 16.20
CA TYR A 38 -3.48 7.23 15.77
C TYR A 38 -3.33 6.16 16.85
N ILE A 39 -3.47 6.51 18.14
CA ILE A 39 -3.42 5.56 19.26
C ILE A 39 -4.82 5.40 19.84
N THR A 40 -5.44 4.24 19.57
CA THR A 40 -6.85 3.98 19.91
C THR A 40 -7.04 3.22 21.22
N ASP A 41 -5.98 2.55 21.73
CA ASP A 41 -6.08 1.60 22.83
C ASP A 41 -6.07 2.24 24.22
N ARG A 42 -5.82 3.55 24.29
CA ARG A 42 -5.72 4.29 25.55
C ARG A 42 -6.45 5.64 25.49
N PHE A 43 -6.68 6.25 26.63
CA PHE A 43 -7.35 7.55 26.74
C PHE A 43 -6.35 8.70 26.88
N LEU A 44 -6.79 9.92 26.55
CA LEU A 44 -6.08 11.15 26.91
C LEU A 44 -6.29 11.43 28.41
N PRO A 45 -5.29 11.97 29.14
CA PRO A 45 -3.98 12.45 28.67
C PRO A 45 -2.90 11.35 28.56
N ASP A 46 -3.08 10.17 29.16
CA ASP A 46 -2.06 9.13 29.36
C ASP A 46 -1.33 8.75 28.07
N LYS A 47 -2.07 8.51 26.98
CA LYS A 47 -1.44 8.14 25.69
C LYS A 47 -0.55 9.22 25.10
N ALA A 48 -0.82 10.49 25.40
CA ALA A 48 0.02 11.59 24.94
C ALA A 48 1.26 11.76 25.82
N LEU A 49 1.13 11.49 27.13
CA LEU A 49 2.25 11.44 28.06
C LEU A 49 3.22 10.30 27.72
N ASP A 50 2.72 9.09 27.50
CA ASP A 50 3.52 7.94 27.06
C ASP A 50 4.27 8.24 25.75
N LEU A 51 3.60 8.92 24.81
CA LEU A 51 4.19 9.28 23.53
C LEU A 51 5.34 10.28 23.68
N ILE A 52 5.21 11.28 24.53
CA ILE A 52 6.28 12.23 24.84
C ILE A 52 7.45 11.52 25.52
N ASP A 53 7.18 10.67 26.51
CA ASP A 53 8.18 9.89 27.23
C ASP A 53 8.98 9.00 26.28
N GLU A 54 8.30 8.22 25.44
CA GLU A 54 8.93 7.33 24.46
C GLU A 54 9.71 8.12 23.42
N THR A 55 9.20 9.27 22.94
CA THR A 55 9.92 10.15 22.01
C THR A 55 11.19 10.69 22.63
N ALA A 56 11.13 11.15 23.88
CA ALA A 56 12.27 11.66 24.60
C ALA A 56 13.33 10.58 24.82
N ALA A 57 12.92 9.37 25.21
CA ALA A 57 13.80 8.24 25.39
C ALA A 57 14.45 7.80 24.04
N HIS A 58 13.67 7.75 22.96
CA HIS A 58 14.13 7.38 21.63
C HIS A 58 15.11 8.44 21.05
N SER A 59 14.83 9.71 21.24
CA SER A 59 15.71 10.81 20.83
C SER A 59 17.07 10.72 21.51
N LYS A 60 17.11 10.34 22.78
CA LYS A 60 18.34 10.07 23.53
C LYS A 60 19.16 8.90 22.96
N THR A 61 18.51 7.85 22.45
CA THR A 61 19.19 6.69 21.85
C THR A 61 19.69 6.93 20.42
N LEU A 62 19.00 7.77 19.66
CA LEU A 62 19.40 8.19 18.30
C LEU A 62 20.50 9.25 18.32
N ASN A 63 20.80 9.80 19.49
CA ASN A 63 21.81 10.85 19.64
C ASN A 63 23.14 10.40 18.99
N THR A 64 23.80 11.33 18.32
CA THR A 64 25.10 11.21 17.64
C THR A 64 26.16 10.47 18.49
N LYS A 65 25.99 10.49 19.83
CA LYS A 65 26.77 9.77 20.81
C LYS A 65 26.75 8.25 20.61
N THR A 66 25.56 7.66 20.43
CA THR A 66 25.41 6.20 20.25
C THR A 66 25.96 5.76 18.91
N ARG A 67 25.78 6.55 17.85
CA ARG A 67 26.33 6.27 16.52
C ARG A 67 27.84 6.38 16.52
N SER A 68 28.39 7.45 17.12
CA SER A 68 29.83 7.65 17.23
C SER A 68 30.50 6.63 18.15
N LEU A 69 29.83 6.20 19.23
CA LEU A 69 30.31 5.11 20.09
C LEU A 69 30.38 3.74 19.37
N ARG A 70 29.39 3.45 18.50
CA ARG A 70 29.44 2.25 17.65
C ARG A 70 30.60 2.28 16.66
N VAL A 71 30.86 3.46 16.05
CA VAL A 71 32.00 3.64 15.14
C VAL A 71 33.32 3.50 15.91
N VAL A 72 33.44 4.10 17.09
CA VAL A 72 34.63 3.98 17.94
C VAL A 72 34.87 2.52 18.33
N LYS A 73 33.84 1.77 18.76
CA LYS A 73 33.96 0.34 19.08
C LYS A 73 34.41 -0.49 17.87
N LYS A 74 33.90 -0.17 16.67
CA LYS A 74 34.32 -0.85 15.44
C LYS A 74 35.79 -0.59 15.13
N ILE A 75 36.24 0.68 15.22
CA ILE A 75 37.64 1.05 15.05
C ILE A 75 38.52 0.35 16.10
N GLU A 76 38.06 0.21 17.35
CA GLU A 76 38.79 -0.51 18.40
C GLU A 76 38.96 -1.99 18.08
N SER A 77 37.94 -2.65 17.53
CA SER A 77 38.04 -4.03 17.10
C SER A 77 39.02 -4.24 15.93
N GLU A 78 38.98 -3.28 14.96
CA GLU A 78 39.91 -3.28 13.82
C GLU A 78 41.37 -3.03 14.26
N LEU A 79 41.59 -2.10 15.22
CA LEU A 79 42.91 -1.85 15.79
C LEU A 79 43.48 -3.09 16.47
N LYS A 80 42.65 -3.79 17.24
CA LYS A 80 43.09 -5.02 17.91
C LYS A 80 43.52 -6.10 16.91
N HIS A 81 42.76 -6.28 15.84
CA HIS A 81 43.10 -7.23 14.78
C HIS A 81 44.43 -6.85 14.08
N LEU A 82 44.62 -5.57 13.75
CA LEU A 82 45.87 -5.10 13.14
C LEU A 82 47.08 -5.22 14.07
N GLU A 83 46.93 -5.05 15.39
CA GLU A 83 47.97 -5.27 16.36
C GLU A 83 48.38 -6.75 16.43
N GLU A 84 47.40 -7.68 16.34
CA GLU A 84 47.68 -9.13 16.30
C GLU A 84 48.38 -9.52 14.99
N GLU A 85 47.97 -9.01 13.85
CA GLU A 85 48.64 -9.26 12.56
C GLU A 85 50.04 -8.66 12.50
N LYS A 86 50.20 -7.44 13.00
CA LYS A 86 51.51 -6.80 13.08
C LYS A 86 52.50 -7.65 13.97
N THR A 87 52.01 -8.15 15.09
CA THR A 87 52.83 -9.00 15.97
C THR A 87 53.25 -10.32 15.28
N LYS A 88 52.35 -10.92 14.51
CA LYS A 88 52.68 -12.11 13.70
C LYS A 88 53.70 -11.81 12.60
N ALA A 89 53.54 -10.66 11.88
CA ALA A 89 54.51 -10.26 10.85
C ALA A 89 55.90 -9.99 11.43
N VAL A 90 56.00 -9.40 12.62
CA VAL A 90 57.28 -9.18 13.34
C VAL A 90 57.90 -10.51 13.74
N MET A 91 57.14 -11.49 14.24
CA MET A 91 57.62 -12.81 14.59
C MET A 91 58.15 -13.57 13.35
N LEU A 92 57.56 -13.34 12.18
CA LEU A 92 58.01 -13.94 10.92
C LEU A 92 59.14 -13.16 10.24
N GLN A 93 59.68 -12.11 10.91
CA GLN A 93 60.73 -11.21 10.40
C GLN A 93 60.36 -10.49 9.07
N ASP A 94 59.06 -10.39 8.75
CA ASP A 94 58.56 -9.60 7.61
C ASP A 94 58.36 -8.15 8.04
N PHE A 95 59.45 -7.36 7.99
CA PHE A 95 59.46 -5.97 8.41
C PHE A 95 58.74 -5.06 7.42
N THR A 96 58.61 -5.44 6.14
CA THR A 96 57.90 -4.66 5.12
C THR A 96 56.38 -4.67 5.38
N THR A 97 55.80 -5.82 5.62
CA THR A 97 54.41 -5.96 5.99
C THR A 97 54.10 -5.34 7.35
N ALA A 98 55.03 -5.49 8.35
CA ALA A 98 54.86 -4.85 9.66
C ALA A 98 54.85 -3.32 9.61
N LEU A 99 55.65 -2.71 8.72
CA LEU A 99 55.66 -1.25 8.48
C LEU A 99 54.37 -0.73 7.84
N HIS A 100 53.84 -1.50 6.89
CA HIS A 100 52.55 -1.19 6.24
C HIS A 100 51.39 -1.24 7.25
N LEU A 101 51.34 -2.30 8.07
CA LEU A 101 50.31 -2.48 9.13
C LEU A 101 50.42 -1.35 10.19
N LYS A 102 51.64 -0.94 10.55
CA LYS A 102 51.83 0.19 11.44
C LYS A 102 51.28 1.52 10.87
N SER A 103 51.44 1.74 9.56
CA SER A 103 50.88 2.96 8.90
C SER A 103 49.34 2.93 8.93
N GLN A 104 48.71 1.76 8.77
CA GLN A 104 47.27 1.62 8.90
C GLN A 104 46.79 1.84 10.34
N GLU A 105 47.48 1.28 11.32
CA GLU A 105 47.24 1.46 12.76
C GLU A 105 47.23 2.96 13.12
N ASP A 106 48.25 3.71 12.66
CA ASP A 106 48.37 5.15 12.94
C ASP A 106 47.21 5.97 12.29
N LYS A 107 46.76 5.58 11.11
CA LYS A 107 45.59 6.20 10.47
C LYS A 107 44.31 5.96 11.27
N LEU A 108 44.09 4.76 11.72
CA LEU A 108 42.90 4.39 12.53
C LEU A 108 42.97 5.06 13.93
N LYS A 109 44.13 5.18 14.55
CA LYS A 109 44.31 5.90 15.82
C LYS A 109 43.94 7.37 15.66
N LYS A 110 44.35 8.02 14.56
CA LYS A 110 43.96 9.41 14.26
C LYS A 110 42.45 9.54 14.07
N GLN A 111 41.83 8.67 13.32
CA GLN A 111 40.37 8.63 13.14
C GLN A 111 39.64 8.46 14.47
N LYS A 112 40.07 7.53 15.31
CA LYS A 112 39.50 7.29 16.66
C LYS A 112 39.56 8.59 17.49
N PHE A 113 40.70 9.28 17.49
CA PHE A 113 40.88 10.52 18.22
C PHE A 113 39.96 11.65 17.73
N GLU A 114 39.79 11.80 16.41
CA GLU A 114 38.85 12.78 15.84
C GLU A 114 37.41 12.49 16.22
N TYR A 115 36.99 11.21 16.16
CA TYR A 115 35.65 10.82 16.61
C TYR A 115 35.44 11.04 18.11
N GLN A 116 36.41 10.76 18.95
CA GLN A 116 36.36 11.04 20.39
C GLN A 116 36.31 12.53 20.70
N LYS A 117 37.05 13.34 19.97
CA LYS A 117 37.03 14.82 20.10
C LYS A 117 35.66 15.39 19.70
N THR A 118 35.04 14.84 18.67
CA THR A 118 33.68 15.21 18.22
C THR A 118 32.62 14.79 19.26
N LEU A 119 32.77 13.63 19.90
CA LEU A 119 31.92 13.14 21.00
C LEU A 119 31.96 14.11 22.21
N ASN A 120 33.12 14.55 22.60
CA ASN A 120 33.31 15.45 23.75
C ASN A 120 32.80 16.89 23.48
N ARG A 121 32.85 17.36 22.25
CA ARG A 121 32.32 18.67 21.86
C ARG A 121 30.79 18.74 21.78
N LYS A 122 30.12 17.63 21.42
CA LYS A 122 28.64 17.56 21.27
C LYS A 122 27.91 17.16 22.56
N SER A 123 28.63 16.97 23.68
CA SER A 123 28.02 16.49 24.93
C SER A 123 27.21 17.58 25.67
N SER A 124 27.20 18.83 25.23
CA SER A 124 26.53 19.94 25.88
C SER A 124 25.32 20.54 25.12
N ALA A 125 24.95 20.00 23.97
CA ALA A 125 23.77 20.47 23.27
C ALA A 125 22.53 19.70 23.77
N THR A 126 21.66 20.39 24.51
CA THR A 126 20.32 19.92 24.88
C THR A 126 19.53 19.68 23.58
N MET A 127 18.94 18.52 23.43
CA MET A 127 18.24 18.12 22.20
C MET A 127 16.81 18.64 22.26
N GLU A 128 16.36 19.26 21.18
CA GLU A 128 15.02 19.78 21.04
C GLU A 128 14.11 18.71 20.39
N ILE A 129 12.97 18.43 21.03
CA ILE A 129 11.96 17.53 20.50
C ILE A 129 10.98 18.35 19.66
N THR A 130 10.89 17.97 18.39
CA THR A 130 10.04 18.62 17.39
C THR A 130 8.79 17.78 17.09
N PRO A 131 7.75 18.36 16.45
CA PRO A 131 6.61 17.58 15.95
C PRO A 131 6.99 16.41 15.04
N GLU A 132 8.10 16.53 14.31
CA GLU A 132 8.62 15.45 13.45
C GLU A 132 9.12 14.26 14.25
N ASP A 133 9.71 14.48 15.40
CA ASP A 133 10.20 13.39 16.29
C ASP A 133 9.02 12.66 16.91
N ILE A 134 7.98 13.39 17.34
CA ILE A 134 6.70 12.81 17.77
C ILE A 134 6.09 11.95 16.66
N GLY A 135 6.03 12.48 15.42
CA GLY A 135 5.56 11.74 14.25
C GLY A 135 6.35 10.45 13.99
N ARG A 136 7.68 10.47 14.19
CA ARG A 136 8.51 9.25 14.06
C ARG A 136 8.16 8.21 15.11
N THR A 137 7.98 8.62 16.35
CA THR A 137 7.64 7.69 17.43
C THR A 137 6.26 7.07 17.20
N VAL A 138 5.25 7.87 16.84
CA VAL A 138 3.94 7.34 16.47
C VAL A 138 4.04 6.40 15.27
N SER A 139 4.85 6.72 14.27
CA SER A 139 5.11 5.84 13.12
C SER A 139 5.70 4.48 13.53
N ASN A 140 6.61 4.47 14.51
CA ASN A 140 7.20 3.24 15.01
C ASN A 140 6.19 2.37 15.79
N ILE A 141 5.34 3.01 16.61
CA ILE A 141 4.30 2.34 17.41
C ILE A 141 3.20 1.78 16.50
N THR A 142 2.68 2.62 15.61
CA THR A 142 1.49 2.30 14.80
C THR A 142 1.82 1.63 13.47
N LYS A 143 3.10 1.58 13.08
CA LYS A 143 3.59 1.13 11.76
C LYS A 143 3.12 2.00 10.59
N ILE A 144 2.65 3.22 10.87
CA ILE A 144 2.20 4.18 9.86
C ILE A 144 3.37 5.10 9.52
N PRO A 145 3.71 5.32 8.25
CA PRO A 145 4.82 6.19 7.86
C PRO A 145 4.49 7.69 8.04
N LEU A 146 4.27 8.15 9.29
CA LEU A 146 3.86 9.52 9.62
C LEU A 146 4.95 10.58 9.32
N THR A 147 6.21 10.19 9.28
CA THR A 147 7.34 11.12 9.04
C THR A 147 7.38 11.72 7.64
N LYS A 148 6.71 11.07 6.68
CA LYS A 148 6.54 11.60 5.32
C LYS A 148 5.27 12.45 5.15
N LEU A 149 4.38 12.47 6.14
CA LEU A 149 3.03 13.00 6.07
C LEU A 149 2.96 14.55 6.05
N LEU A 150 3.88 15.27 6.65
CA LEU A 150 3.70 16.70 6.90
C LEU A 150 3.95 17.62 5.68
N LYS A 151 4.76 17.24 4.67
CA LYS A 151 4.98 18.06 3.46
C LYS A 151 4.89 17.29 2.13
N SER A 152 5.20 15.98 2.11
CA SER A 152 5.18 15.16 0.88
C SER A 152 3.80 14.57 0.58
N GLU A 153 2.97 14.34 1.61
CA GLU A 153 1.62 13.77 1.46
C GLU A 153 0.69 14.68 0.65
N SER A 154 0.72 15.97 0.90
CA SER A 154 -0.10 16.92 0.14
C SER A 154 0.20 16.87 -1.36
N LYS A 155 1.49 16.77 -1.73
CA LYS A 155 1.89 16.64 -3.15
C LYS A 155 1.48 15.29 -3.74
N LYS A 156 1.62 14.20 -3.00
CA LYS A 156 1.19 12.86 -3.44
C LYS A 156 -0.33 12.78 -3.59
N LEU A 157 -1.09 13.33 -2.64
CA LEU A 157 -2.55 13.36 -2.71
C LEU A 157 -3.08 14.21 -3.88
N ILE A 158 -2.38 15.31 -4.21
CA ILE A 158 -2.67 16.10 -5.42
C ILE A 158 -2.39 15.26 -6.68
N GLY A 159 -1.30 14.48 -6.69
CA GLY A 159 -0.93 13.60 -7.80
C GLY A 159 -1.66 12.25 -7.83
N LEU A 160 -2.44 11.90 -6.81
CA LEU A 160 -3.05 10.57 -6.66
C LEU A 160 -3.86 10.13 -7.89
N GLU A 161 -4.61 11.05 -8.49
CA GLU A 161 -5.40 10.80 -9.68
C GLU A 161 -4.52 10.33 -10.86
N LYS A 162 -3.41 11.02 -11.14
CA LYS A 162 -2.48 10.65 -12.21
C LYS A 162 -1.80 9.32 -11.95
N ILE A 163 -1.42 9.05 -10.70
CA ILE A 163 -0.80 7.79 -10.29
C ILE A 163 -1.79 6.64 -10.49
N MET A 164 -3.04 6.82 -10.06
CA MET A 164 -4.07 5.81 -10.26
C MET A 164 -4.36 5.57 -11.74
N GLN A 165 -4.49 6.63 -12.57
CA GLN A 165 -4.71 6.51 -14.00
C GLN A 165 -3.58 5.78 -14.74
N ALA A 166 -2.35 5.94 -14.30
CA ALA A 166 -1.21 5.22 -14.87
C ALA A 166 -1.27 3.71 -14.61
N ARG A 167 -1.91 3.27 -13.52
CA ARG A 167 -2.03 1.86 -13.12
C ARG A 167 -3.39 1.24 -13.45
N ILE A 168 -4.44 2.04 -13.44
CA ILE A 168 -5.84 1.62 -13.68
C ILE A 168 -6.28 2.15 -15.05
N ILE A 169 -6.09 1.35 -16.07
CA ILE A 169 -6.34 1.72 -17.45
C ILE A 169 -7.84 1.72 -17.76
N GLY A 170 -8.31 2.73 -18.49
CA GLY A 170 -9.68 2.82 -19.01
C GLY A 170 -10.74 3.22 -17.97
N GLN A 171 -10.32 3.69 -16.77
CA GLN A 171 -11.24 4.04 -15.68
C GLN A 171 -11.01 5.47 -15.15
N ASP A 172 -10.83 6.44 -16.06
CA ASP A 172 -10.45 7.81 -15.70
C ASP A 172 -11.49 8.50 -14.80
N GLU A 173 -12.78 8.32 -15.09
CA GLU A 173 -13.86 8.89 -14.27
C GLU A 173 -13.87 8.29 -12.85
N ALA A 174 -13.70 6.97 -12.75
CA ALA A 174 -13.64 6.27 -11.48
C ALA A 174 -12.46 6.75 -10.63
N THR A 175 -11.27 6.81 -11.20
CA THR A 175 -10.04 7.25 -10.50
C THR A 175 -10.14 8.72 -10.06
N LYS A 176 -10.76 9.59 -10.85
CA LYS A 176 -11.01 10.99 -10.50
C LYS A 176 -11.96 11.11 -9.30
N VAL A 177 -13.08 10.39 -9.32
CA VAL A 177 -14.07 10.40 -8.21
C VAL A 177 -13.45 9.90 -6.92
N ILE A 178 -12.72 8.77 -6.98
CA ILE A 178 -12.04 8.16 -5.83
C ILE A 178 -10.98 9.12 -5.25
N SER A 179 -10.09 9.64 -6.10
CA SER A 179 -9.02 10.55 -5.67
C SER A 179 -9.59 11.84 -5.07
N SER A 180 -10.68 12.37 -5.60
CA SER A 180 -11.35 13.55 -5.05
C SER A 180 -11.95 13.28 -3.65
N ALA A 181 -12.57 12.13 -3.45
CA ALA A 181 -13.13 11.75 -2.15
C ALA A 181 -12.03 11.57 -1.09
N ILE A 182 -10.94 10.89 -1.44
CA ILE A 182 -9.79 10.72 -0.54
C ILE A 182 -9.14 12.07 -0.19
N ARG A 183 -8.96 12.96 -1.17
CA ARG A 183 -8.43 14.33 -0.92
C ARG A 183 -9.29 15.10 0.08
N ARG A 184 -10.64 15.06 -0.06
CA ARG A 184 -11.56 15.73 0.89
C ARG A 184 -11.42 15.17 2.31
N ALA A 185 -11.37 13.86 2.44
CA ALA A 185 -11.24 13.21 3.74
C ALA A 185 -9.92 13.56 4.42
N ARG A 186 -8.81 13.53 3.69
CA ARG A 186 -7.48 13.88 4.20
C ARG A 186 -7.32 15.38 4.49
N ALA A 187 -8.09 16.24 3.84
CA ALA A 187 -8.16 17.67 4.17
C ALA A 187 -8.95 17.96 5.46
N GLY A 188 -9.51 16.95 6.14
CA GLY A 188 -10.25 17.11 7.38
C GLY A 188 -11.65 17.72 7.24
N ILE A 189 -12.20 17.75 6.03
CA ILE A 189 -13.53 18.33 5.75
C ILE A 189 -14.64 17.33 6.10
N THR A 190 -14.35 16.04 6.16
CA THR A 190 -15.30 14.98 6.49
C THR A 190 -15.41 14.75 8.00
N SER A 191 -16.54 14.18 8.45
CA SER A 191 -16.76 13.89 9.87
C SER A 191 -15.68 12.92 10.42
N PRO A 192 -15.06 13.23 11.57
CA PRO A 192 -14.03 12.36 12.16
C PRO A 192 -14.59 11.06 12.75
N LYS A 193 -15.92 10.93 12.82
CA LYS A 193 -16.59 9.74 13.37
C LYS A 193 -16.80 8.63 12.35
N ARG A 194 -16.56 8.88 11.06
CA ARG A 194 -16.78 7.92 9.97
C ARG A 194 -15.46 7.41 9.41
N PRO A 195 -15.47 6.31 8.64
CA PRO A 195 -14.34 5.90 7.82
C PRO A 195 -13.83 7.04 6.92
N ILE A 196 -12.58 6.98 6.48
CA ILE A 196 -11.98 7.98 5.58
C ILE A 196 -12.86 8.20 4.34
N ALA A 197 -13.32 7.10 3.72
CA ALA A 197 -14.27 7.13 2.62
C ALA A 197 -14.95 5.77 2.49
N SER A 198 -16.16 5.77 1.91
CA SER A 198 -16.93 4.58 1.60
C SER A 198 -17.34 4.60 0.13
N PHE A 199 -17.04 3.53 -0.61
CA PHE A 199 -17.28 3.40 -2.03
C PHE A 199 -18.10 2.15 -2.34
N LEU A 200 -18.97 2.25 -3.31
CA LEU A 200 -19.59 1.10 -3.98
C LEU A 200 -19.13 1.08 -5.44
N PHE A 201 -18.38 0.06 -5.82
CA PHE A 201 -17.87 -0.16 -7.16
C PHE A 201 -18.80 -1.07 -7.94
N LEU A 202 -19.42 -0.53 -8.98
CA LEU A 202 -20.32 -1.24 -9.88
C LEU A 202 -19.62 -1.46 -11.22
N GLY A 203 -19.78 -2.63 -11.81
CA GLY A 203 -19.19 -2.91 -13.12
C GLY A 203 -19.09 -4.40 -13.41
N PRO A 204 -18.89 -4.80 -14.67
CA PRO A 204 -18.70 -6.20 -15.04
C PRO A 204 -17.44 -6.79 -14.39
N THR A 205 -17.28 -8.10 -14.51
CA THR A 205 -16.06 -8.77 -14.05
C THR A 205 -14.85 -8.34 -14.89
N GLY A 206 -13.67 -8.29 -14.27
CA GLY A 206 -12.42 -8.04 -15.00
C GLY A 206 -12.16 -6.59 -15.43
N VAL A 207 -12.96 -5.61 -14.97
CA VAL A 207 -12.77 -4.18 -15.33
C VAL A 207 -11.82 -3.41 -14.40
N GLY A 208 -11.26 -4.08 -13.38
CA GLY A 208 -10.26 -3.48 -12.48
C GLY A 208 -10.79 -3.03 -11.11
N LYS A 209 -12.01 -3.39 -10.68
CA LYS A 209 -12.56 -3.04 -9.35
C LYS A 209 -11.63 -3.44 -8.20
N THR A 210 -11.23 -4.71 -8.14
CA THR A 210 -10.33 -5.22 -7.10
C THR A 210 -8.92 -4.66 -7.23
N GLU A 211 -8.44 -4.42 -8.47
CA GLU A 211 -7.13 -3.81 -8.70
C GLU A 211 -7.09 -2.36 -8.22
N THR A 212 -8.18 -1.61 -8.42
CA THR A 212 -8.33 -0.25 -7.88
C THR A 212 -8.21 -0.23 -6.36
N ALA A 213 -8.80 -1.20 -5.66
CA ALA A 213 -8.67 -1.31 -4.19
C ALA A 213 -7.22 -1.58 -3.76
N LYS A 214 -6.48 -2.42 -4.49
CA LYS A 214 -5.06 -2.69 -4.21
C LYS A 214 -4.20 -1.45 -4.45
N VAL A 215 -4.36 -0.80 -5.60
CA VAL A 215 -3.63 0.42 -5.93
C VAL A 215 -3.91 1.51 -4.89
N LEU A 216 -5.17 1.66 -4.47
CA LEU A 216 -5.54 2.62 -3.43
C LEU A 216 -4.87 2.30 -2.08
N ALA A 217 -4.80 1.02 -1.69
CA ALA A 217 -4.11 0.61 -0.47
C ALA A 217 -2.61 0.93 -0.53
N GLU A 218 -1.95 0.65 -1.64
CA GLU A 218 -0.54 0.96 -1.83
C GLU A 218 -0.25 2.47 -1.81
N GLU A 219 -1.07 3.27 -2.49
CA GLU A 219 -0.80 4.71 -2.66
C GLU A 219 -1.23 5.55 -1.44
N VAL A 220 -2.35 5.19 -0.78
CA VAL A 220 -2.87 5.95 0.37
C VAL A 220 -2.22 5.55 1.68
N PHE A 221 -1.90 4.25 1.85
CA PHE A 221 -1.32 3.72 3.09
C PHE A 221 0.15 3.32 2.94
N GLU A 222 0.77 3.52 1.75
CA GLU A 222 2.17 3.17 1.44
C GLU A 222 2.55 1.72 1.81
N ASN A 223 1.56 0.83 1.82
CA ASN A 223 1.73 -0.57 2.24
C ASN A 223 0.89 -1.50 1.36
N LYS A 224 1.55 -2.37 0.60
CA LYS A 224 0.89 -3.41 -0.22
C LYS A 224 0.00 -4.36 0.59
N TYR A 225 0.32 -4.53 1.87
CA TYR A 225 -0.43 -5.40 2.79
C TYR A 225 -1.56 -4.67 3.51
N ALA A 226 -1.77 -3.38 3.24
CA ALA A 226 -2.86 -2.58 3.81
C ALA A 226 -4.21 -2.83 3.11
N LEU A 227 -4.42 -4.02 2.55
CA LEU A 227 -5.69 -4.47 1.99
C LEU A 227 -6.22 -5.64 2.82
N VAL A 228 -7.44 -5.48 3.33
CA VAL A 228 -8.24 -6.56 3.94
C VAL A 228 -9.35 -6.91 2.98
N ARG A 229 -9.30 -8.12 2.39
CA ARG A 229 -10.33 -8.60 1.46
C ARG A 229 -11.25 -9.59 2.17
N VAL A 230 -12.54 -9.33 2.05
CA VAL A 230 -13.60 -10.19 2.55
C VAL A 230 -14.52 -10.53 1.37
N ASP A 231 -14.56 -11.80 1.00
CA ASP A 231 -15.42 -12.30 -0.07
C ASP A 231 -16.81 -12.62 0.51
N MET A 232 -17.83 -11.92 0.03
CA MET A 232 -19.18 -12.05 0.56
C MET A 232 -19.86 -13.38 0.18
N SER A 233 -19.31 -14.10 -0.79
CA SER A 233 -19.77 -15.45 -1.10
C SER A 233 -19.55 -16.45 0.05
N GLU A 234 -18.58 -16.19 0.93
CA GLU A 234 -18.36 -16.97 2.16
C GLU A 234 -19.41 -16.67 3.26
N PHE A 235 -20.19 -15.57 3.12
CA PHE A 235 -21.10 -15.04 4.14
C PHE A 235 -22.56 -14.97 3.66
N MET A 236 -22.97 -15.93 2.84
CA MET A 236 -24.34 -16.06 2.32
C MET A 236 -25.33 -16.54 3.40
N GLU A 237 -24.85 -17.31 4.36
CA GLU A 237 -25.66 -17.90 5.41
C GLU A 237 -25.46 -17.21 6.76
N ARG A 238 -26.54 -17.13 7.55
CA ARG A 238 -26.56 -16.42 8.83
C ARG A 238 -25.47 -16.88 9.82
N HIS A 239 -25.22 -18.18 9.89
CA HIS A 239 -24.20 -18.70 10.81
C HIS A 239 -22.77 -18.27 10.44
N ASN A 240 -22.51 -18.03 9.15
CA ASN A 240 -21.21 -17.55 8.70
C ASN A 240 -21.00 -16.06 9.05
N VAL A 241 -22.07 -15.26 9.17
CA VAL A 241 -21.94 -13.84 9.55
C VAL A 241 -21.30 -13.68 10.94
N ALA A 242 -21.59 -14.60 11.86
CA ALA A 242 -20.93 -14.62 13.17
C ALA A 242 -19.40 -14.72 13.07
N ARG A 243 -18.87 -15.35 12.02
CA ARG A 243 -17.40 -15.43 11.82
C ARG A 243 -16.76 -14.09 11.45
N LEU A 244 -17.54 -13.10 10.99
CA LEU A 244 -17.01 -11.74 10.72
C LEU A 244 -16.68 -10.98 12.00
N ILE A 245 -17.58 -11.08 13.00
CA ILE A 245 -17.51 -10.30 14.25
C ILE A 245 -17.14 -11.14 15.47
N GLY A 246 -17.03 -12.45 15.31
CA GLY A 246 -16.78 -13.44 16.37
C GLY A 246 -18.03 -14.20 16.76
N ALA A 247 -17.85 -15.40 17.34
CA ALA A 247 -18.94 -16.19 17.86
C ALA A 247 -19.40 -15.66 19.25
N PRO A 248 -20.69 -15.68 19.56
CA PRO A 248 -21.18 -15.34 20.89
C PRO A 248 -20.61 -16.27 21.96
N ALA A 249 -20.58 -15.78 23.21
CA ALA A 249 -20.13 -16.56 24.36
C ALA A 249 -20.88 -17.92 24.44
N GLY A 250 -20.14 -19.02 24.59
CA GLY A 250 -20.68 -20.35 24.67
C GLY A 250 -20.71 -21.15 23.35
N TYR A 251 -20.36 -20.55 22.21
CA TYR A 251 -20.21 -21.23 20.93
C TYR A 251 -18.75 -21.56 20.62
N VAL A 252 -18.53 -22.61 19.82
CA VAL A 252 -17.19 -22.99 19.35
C VAL A 252 -16.59 -21.85 18.52
N GLY A 253 -15.35 -21.46 18.84
CA GLY A 253 -14.66 -20.35 18.16
C GLY A 253 -14.79 -18.98 18.85
N TYR A 254 -15.37 -18.91 20.05
CA TYR A 254 -15.47 -17.64 20.83
C TYR A 254 -14.13 -16.98 21.10
N GLU A 255 -13.07 -17.77 21.35
CA GLU A 255 -11.72 -17.25 21.63
C GLU A 255 -10.96 -16.76 20.38
N GLU A 256 -11.37 -17.18 19.19
CA GLU A 256 -10.66 -16.87 17.95
C GLU A 256 -10.93 -15.44 17.42
N GLY A 257 -11.92 -14.73 18.02
CA GLY A 257 -12.33 -13.41 17.54
C GLY A 257 -13.00 -13.45 16.16
N GLY A 258 -13.48 -12.31 15.69
CA GLY A 258 -14.04 -12.21 14.33
C GLY A 258 -12.97 -11.95 13.28
N ARG A 259 -13.09 -12.60 12.11
CA ARG A 259 -12.13 -12.44 11.00
C ARG A 259 -11.92 -10.96 10.61
N LEU A 260 -13.00 -10.22 10.43
CA LEU A 260 -12.94 -8.80 10.08
C LEU A 260 -12.36 -7.95 11.22
N THR A 261 -12.84 -8.16 12.43
CA THR A 261 -12.44 -7.38 13.59
C THR A 261 -10.98 -7.60 13.97
N GLU A 262 -10.47 -8.83 13.88
CA GLU A 262 -9.06 -9.16 14.10
C GLU A 262 -8.14 -8.58 13.03
N GLU A 263 -8.53 -8.68 11.74
CA GLU A 263 -7.74 -8.12 10.64
C GLU A 263 -7.63 -6.58 10.76
N VAL A 264 -8.73 -5.90 11.09
CA VAL A 264 -8.72 -4.43 11.26
C VAL A 264 -7.96 -4.02 12.52
N ARG A 265 -8.01 -4.81 13.60
CA ARG A 265 -7.20 -4.56 14.80
C ARG A 265 -5.70 -4.67 14.50
N LYS A 266 -5.30 -5.64 13.68
CA LYS A 266 -3.92 -5.80 13.22
C LYS A 266 -3.50 -4.74 12.21
N LYS A 267 -4.46 -4.24 11.39
CA LYS A 267 -4.24 -3.27 10.32
C LYS A 267 -5.26 -2.13 10.41
N PRO A 268 -5.13 -1.23 11.42
CA PRO A 268 -6.10 -0.15 11.64
C PRO A 268 -6.12 0.90 10.52
N TYR A 269 -5.11 0.87 9.65
CA TYR A 269 -4.99 1.72 8.45
C TYR A 269 -4.97 0.82 7.23
N ALA A 270 -6.14 0.58 6.66
CA ALA A 270 -6.30 -0.34 5.55
C ALA A 270 -7.46 0.05 4.63
N VAL A 271 -7.41 -0.46 3.41
CA VAL A 271 -8.57 -0.58 2.54
C VAL A 271 -9.26 -1.89 2.89
N ILE A 272 -10.55 -1.81 3.22
CA ILE A 272 -11.38 -2.99 3.47
C ILE A 272 -12.26 -3.19 2.24
N LEU A 273 -12.05 -4.30 1.55
CA LEU A 273 -12.77 -4.65 0.34
C LEU A 273 -13.77 -5.77 0.64
N PHE A 274 -15.06 -5.44 0.57
CA PHE A 274 -16.17 -6.39 0.56
C PHE A 274 -16.50 -6.74 -0.88
N ASP A 275 -16.07 -7.92 -1.32
CA ASP A 275 -16.22 -8.34 -2.72
C ASP A 275 -17.57 -9.07 -2.90
N GLU A 276 -18.28 -8.76 -4.00
CA GLU A 276 -19.58 -9.36 -4.37
C GLU A 276 -20.67 -9.17 -3.29
N ILE A 277 -20.88 -7.90 -2.86
CA ILE A 277 -21.79 -7.56 -1.76
C ILE A 277 -23.22 -8.06 -1.93
N GLU A 278 -23.67 -8.26 -3.17
CA GLU A 278 -24.99 -8.83 -3.49
C GLU A 278 -25.19 -10.25 -3.00
N LYS A 279 -24.11 -10.98 -2.74
CA LYS A 279 -24.16 -12.34 -2.20
C LYS A 279 -24.27 -12.41 -0.68
N ALA A 280 -24.04 -11.28 0.00
CA ALA A 280 -24.01 -11.21 1.45
C ALA A 280 -25.39 -11.48 2.07
N HIS A 281 -25.39 -12.19 3.21
CA HIS A 281 -26.59 -12.28 4.05
C HIS A 281 -27.05 -10.90 4.52
N PRO A 282 -28.37 -10.63 4.66
CA PRO A 282 -28.89 -9.34 5.12
C PRO A 282 -28.29 -8.79 6.42
N ASP A 283 -27.85 -9.64 7.34
CA ASP A 283 -27.23 -9.24 8.60
C ASP A 283 -25.86 -8.56 8.39
N VAL A 284 -25.14 -8.85 7.28
CA VAL A 284 -23.89 -8.16 6.93
C VAL A 284 -24.14 -6.67 6.67
N PHE A 285 -25.26 -6.32 6.06
CA PHE A 285 -25.62 -4.91 5.81
C PHE A 285 -25.80 -4.12 7.12
N ASN A 286 -26.28 -4.74 8.19
CA ASN A 286 -26.40 -4.12 9.50
C ASN A 286 -25.03 -3.82 10.10
N ILE A 287 -24.04 -4.72 9.92
CA ILE A 287 -22.66 -4.51 10.33
C ILE A 287 -22.05 -3.35 9.55
N LEU A 288 -22.25 -3.30 8.23
CA LEU A 288 -21.75 -2.24 7.36
C LEU A 288 -22.36 -0.88 7.72
N LEU A 289 -23.66 -0.83 8.03
CA LEU A 289 -24.32 0.39 8.49
C LEU A 289 -23.66 0.93 9.76
N GLN A 290 -23.42 0.08 10.77
CA GLN A 290 -22.74 0.49 11.99
C GLN A 290 -21.32 1.04 11.70
N ILE A 291 -20.55 0.35 10.89
CA ILE A 291 -19.20 0.81 10.50
C ILE A 291 -19.24 2.17 9.81
N MET A 292 -20.19 2.39 8.88
CA MET A 292 -20.25 3.63 8.10
C MET A 292 -20.85 4.81 8.89
N GLU A 293 -21.64 4.56 9.95
CA GLU A 293 -22.20 5.62 10.79
C GLU A 293 -21.30 6.03 11.94
N GLU A 294 -20.83 5.05 12.71
CA GLU A 294 -20.10 5.26 13.96
C GLU A 294 -18.57 5.17 13.75
N GLY A 295 -18.13 4.56 12.63
CA GLY A 295 -16.71 4.25 12.41
C GLY A 295 -16.14 3.27 13.41
N GLU A 296 -16.99 2.53 14.11
CA GLU A 296 -16.63 1.53 15.12
C GLU A 296 -17.54 0.31 14.98
N LEU A 297 -17.02 -0.85 15.38
CA LEU A 297 -17.77 -2.10 15.45
C LEU A 297 -17.41 -2.80 16.75
N THR A 298 -18.42 -3.24 17.48
CA THR A 298 -18.20 -4.06 18.68
C THR A 298 -18.18 -5.53 18.27
N ASP A 299 -17.11 -6.23 18.60
CA ASP A 299 -17.01 -7.68 18.37
C ASP A 299 -17.85 -8.48 19.36
N ALA A 300 -17.99 -9.76 19.13
CA ALA A 300 -18.78 -10.64 20.02
C ALA A 300 -18.18 -10.77 21.44
N SER A 301 -16.89 -10.42 21.64
CA SER A 301 -16.26 -10.36 22.97
C SER A 301 -16.49 -9.03 23.69
N GLY A 302 -17.26 -8.09 23.11
CA GLY A 302 -17.51 -6.77 23.65
C GLY A 302 -16.39 -5.75 23.41
N LYS A 303 -15.36 -6.09 22.64
CA LYS A 303 -14.27 -5.16 22.33
C LYS A 303 -14.64 -4.29 21.13
N ARG A 304 -14.39 -2.99 21.24
CA ARG A 304 -14.60 -2.03 20.15
C ARG A 304 -13.43 -2.05 19.19
N VAL A 305 -13.73 -2.11 17.90
CA VAL A 305 -12.75 -2.05 16.80
C VAL A 305 -13.01 -0.78 16.00
N ASN A 306 -11.96 -0.01 15.77
CA ASN A 306 -12.04 1.30 15.13
C ASN A 306 -11.80 1.21 13.62
N PHE A 307 -12.76 1.67 12.83
CA PHE A 307 -12.73 1.72 11.36
C PHE A 307 -12.53 3.15 10.81
N ARG A 308 -12.36 4.17 11.66
CA ARG A 308 -12.29 5.58 11.24
C ARG A 308 -11.10 5.88 10.33
N ASN A 309 -10.04 5.08 10.44
CA ASN A 309 -8.84 5.23 9.64
C ASN A 309 -8.81 4.28 8.44
N THR A 310 -9.94 3.67 8.08
CA THR A 310 -10.04 2.75 6.95
C THR A 310 -10.79 3.37 5.78
N VAL A 311 -10.56 2.83 4.59
CA VAL A 311 -11.36 3.08 3.40
C VAL A 311 -12.21 1.85 3.14
N ILE A 312 -13.52 2.01 3.08
CA ILE A 312 -14.46 0.91 2.83
C ILE A 312 -14.77 0.86 1.34
N ILE A 313 -14.59 -0.28 0.72
CA ILE A 313 -14.93 -0.53 -0.67
C ILE A 313 -15.83 -1.76 -0.73
N MET A 314 -16.98 -1.61 -1.35
CA MET A 314 -17.89 -2.71 -1.69
C MET A 314 -17.88 -2.87 -3.20
N THR A 315 -17.82 -4.10 -3.72
CA THR A 315 -17.97 -4.36 -5.16
C THR A 315 -19.27 -5.07 -5.44
N SER A 316 -19.86 -4.78 -6.59
CA SER A 316 -21.05 -5.49 -7.06
C SER A 316 -21.06 -5.61 -8.58
N ASN A 317 -21.74 -6.67 -9.04
CA ASN A 317 -21.99 -6.94 -10.45
C ASN A 317 -23.48 -6.78 -10.81
N ILE A 318 -24.31 -6.22 -9.90
CA ILE A 318 -25.75 -6.01 -10.12
C ILE A 318 -25.97 -5.13 -11.35
N GLY A 319 -26.96 -5.47 -12.17
CA GLY A 319 -27.36 -4.71 -13.35
C GLY A 319 -26.40 -4.77 -14.54
N MET A 320 -25.37 -5.65 -14.48
CA MET A 320 -24.30 -5.69 -15.49
C MET A 320 -24.59 -6.57 -16.71
N SER A 321 -25.63 -7.43 -16.67
CA SER A 321 -26.04 -8.26 -17.80
C SER A 321 -26.38 -7.43 -19.05
N ASP A 322 -27.00 -6.28 -18.86
CA ASP A 322 -27.40 -5.39 -19.95
C ASP A 322 -26.22 -4.59 -20.50
N LEU A 323 -25.28 -4.17 -19.64
CA LEU A 323 -24.03 -3.54 -20.04
C LEU A 323 -23.16 -4.46 -20.90
N THR A 324 -23.05 -5.72 -20.54
CA THR A 324 -22.21 -6.69 -21.26
C THR A 324 -22.80 -7.04 -22.62
N ARG A 325 -24.13 -7.19 -22.71
CA ARG A 325 -24.83 -7.43 -23.99
C ARG A 325 -24.66 -6.25 -24.96
N GLN A 326 -24.71 -5.02 -24.48
CA GLN A 326 -24.57 -3.82 -25.29
C GLN A 326 -23.10 -3.58 -25.68
N ALA A 327 -22.12 -3.85 -24.79
CA ALA A 327 -20.70 -3.74 -25.11
C ALA A 327 -20.29 -4.69 -26.26
N GLY A 328 -20.92 -5.86 -26.38
CA GLY A 328 -20.76 -6.75 -27.55
C GLY A 328 -21.19 -6.09 -28.87
N ASN A 329 -22.17 -5.21 -28.84
CA ASN A 329 -22.63 -4.47 -30.01
C ASN A 329 -21.73 -3.27 -30.36
N PHE A 330 -20.99 -2.72 -29.40
CA PHE A 330 -20.03 -1.62 -29.62
C PHE A 330 -18.75 -2.06 -30.37
N GLY A 331 -18.35 -3.33 -30.27
CA GLY A 331 -17.16 -3.87 -30.94
C GLY A 331 -17.33 -4.17 -32.43
N PHE A 332 -18.56 -4.22 -32.94
CA PHE A 332 -18.83 -4.65 -34.32
C PHE A 332 -19.23 -3.53 -35.29
N SER A 333 -19.30 -2.27 -34.86
CA SER A 333 -19.55 -1.14 -35.75
C SER A 333 -18.26 -0.55 -36.33
N GLN A 334 -17.38 -1.40 -36.87
CA GLN A 334 -16.31 -0.98 -37.79
C GLN A 334 -16.86 -0.85 -39.22
N THR A 335 -17.86 -0.03 -39.42
CA THR A 335 -18.14 0.49 -40.76
C THR A 335 -19.12 1.65 -40.65
N GLN A 336 -18.58 2.84 -40.37
CA GLN A 336 -19.12 4.08 -40.97
C GLN A 336 -18.14 5.22 -40.71
N THR A 337 -17.61 5.77 -41.78
CA THR A 337 -16.93 7.04 -41.92
C THR A 337 -17.79 8.17 -41.34
N GLY A 338 -17.58 8.49 -40.09
CA GLY A 338 -18.18 9.64 -39.42
C GLY A 338 -17.14 10.28 -38.49
N ASP A 339 -17.16 11.60 -38.37
CA ASP A 339 -16.25 12.38 -37.55
C ASP A 339 -16.09 11.80 -36.13
N SER A 340 -14.86 11.66 -35.71
CA SER A 340 -14.45 10.99 -34.44
C SER A 340 -15.07 11.64 -33.18
N THR A 341 -15.61 12.85 -33.27
CA THR A 341 -16.29 13.58 -32.19
C THR A 341 -17.72 13.09 -31.96
N ASP A 342 -18.48 12.83 -33.04
CA ASP A 342 -19.87 12.37 -32.94
C ASP A 342 -20.02 10.96 -32.40
N VAL A 343 -19.03 10.07 -32.69
CA VAL A 343 -19.00 8.69 -32.19
C VAL A 343 -18.76 8.66 -30.69
N ARG A 344 -17.85 9.51 -30.18
CA ARG A 344 -17.57 9.62 -28.73
C ARG A 344 -18.76 10.19 -27.96
N GLN A 345 -19.42 11.24 -28.46
CA GLN A 345 -20.60 11.82 -27.79
C GLN A 345 -21.77 10.84 -27.72
N LYS A 346 -22.00 10.05 -28.75
CA LYS A 346 -23.03 8.99 -28.74
C LYS A 346 -22.70 7.89 -27.73
N ALA A 347 -21.44 7.45 -27.67
CA ALA A 347 -20.98 6.45 -26.71
C ALA A 347 -21.09 6.94 -25.25
N ASP A 348 -20.77 8.22 -24.98
CA ASP A 348 -20.92 8.79 -23.65
C ASP A 348 -22.39 8.96 -23.23
N ALA A 349 -23.26 9.38 -24.14
CA ALA A 349 -24.70 9.50 -23.86
C ALA A 349 -25.37 8.14 -23.60
N GLU A 350 -24.94 7.11 -24.30
CA GLU A 350 -25.43 5.75 -24.10
C GLU A 350 -24.90 5.15 -22.80
N TYR A 351 -23.64 5.40 -22.46
CA TYR A 351 -23.07 5.04 -21.16
C TYR A 351 -23.85 5.69 -20.00
N ASP A 352 -24.21 6.97 -20.10
CA ASP A 352 -24.98 7.64 -19.06
C ASP A 352 -26.40 7.04 -18.90
N ARG A 353 -27.04 6.62 -19.99
CA ARG A 353 -28.32 5.87 -19.92
C ARG A 353 -28.15 4.55 -19.17
N VAL A 354 -27.13 3.77 -19.53
CA VAL A 354 -26.87 2.50 -18.89
C VAL A 354 -26.49 2.66 -17.43
N LYS A 355 -25.67 3.66 -17.10
CA LYS A 355 -25.34 4.05 -15.73
C LYS A 355 -26.59 4.32 -14.89
N ASN A 356 -27.57 5.04 -15.45
CA ASN A 356 -28.83 5.31 -14.77
C ASN A 356 -29.68 4.06 -14.56
N ASN A 357 -29.72 3.15 -15.53
CA ASN A 357 -30.41 1.87 -15.39
C ASN A 357 -29.78 0.98 -14.30
N VAL A 358 -28.44 0.90 -14.28
CA VAL A 358 -27.69 0.17 -13.24
C VAL A 358 -27.96 0.74 -11.86
N LEU A 359 -27.99 2.09 -11.74
CA LEU A 359 -28.35 2.76 -10.48
C LEU A 359 -29.81 2.51 -10.08
N GLY A 360 -30.72 2.33 -11.05
CA GLY A 360 -32.10 1.88 -10.82
C GLY A 360 -32.13 0.47 -10.23
N SER A 361 -31.53 -0.51 -10.91
CA SER A 361 -31.46 -1.91 -10.45
C SER A 361 -30.77 -2.06 -9.08
N LEU A 362 -29.80 -1.21 -8.80
CA LEU A 362 -29.12 -1.18 -7.50
C LEU A 362 -30.10 -0.75 -6.37
N ARG A 363 -30.94 0.27 -6.62
CA ARG A 363 -31.92 0.75 -5.63
C ARG A 363 -32.95 -0.31 -5.29
N ASP A 364 -33.27 -1.19 -6.24
CA ASP A 364 -34.20 -2.28 -6.05
C ASP A 364 -33.58 -3.48 -5.28
N SER A 365 -32.24 -3.60 -5.37
CA SER A 365 -31.51 -4.74 -4.81
C SER A 365 -30.83 -4.47 -3.47
N VAL A 366 -30.49 -3.21 -3.18
CA VAL A 366 -29.76 -2.81 -1.97
C VAL A 366 -30.61 -1.87 -1.13
N ARG A 367 -30.64 -2.07 0.19
CA ARG A 367 -31.41 -1.25 1.11
C ARG A 367 -31.08 0.24 0.96
N PRO A 368 -32.09 1.12 0.84
CA PRO A 368 -31.89 2.58 0.68
C PRO A 368 -31.04 3.21 1.80
N GLU A 369 -31.14 2.66 3.01
CA GLU A 369 -30.36 3.12 4.18
C GLU A 369 -28.86 2.99 3.93
N LEU A 370 -28.41 1.86 3.36
CA LEU A 370 -27.02 1.63 3.03
C LEU A 370 -26.54 2.59 1.94
N LEU A 371 -27.34 2.76 0.88
CA LEU A 371 -26.99 3.64 -0.25
C LEU A 371 -26.80 5.10 0.20
N ASN A 372 -27.61 5.57 1.16
CA ASN A 372 -27.53 6.91 1.71
C ASN A 372 -26.26 7.13 2.60
N ARG A 373 -25.61 6.07 3.02
CA ARG A 373 -24.37 6.12 3.84
C ARG A 373 -23.09 5.99 3.04
N ILE A 374 -23.21 5.57 1.78
CA ILE A 374 -22.07 5.45 0.87
C ILE A 374 -21.70 6.83 0.33
N ASP A 375 -20.43 7.24 0.48
CA ASP A 375 -19.96 8.54 0.04
C ASP A 375 -20.02 8.69 -1.49
N LYS A 376 -19.65 7.63 -2.23
CA LYS A 376 -19.67 7.62 -3.70
C LYS A 376 -19.97 6.23 -4.25
N ILE A 377 -20.86 6.20 -5.23
CA ILE A 377 -21.08 5.06 -6.11
C ILE A 377 -20.27 5.31 -7.38
N VAL A 378 -19.42 4.36 -7.73
CA VAL A 378 -18.46 4.45 -8.83
C VAL A 378 -18.80 3.35 -9.85
N VAL A 379 -19.17 3.74 -11.05
CA VAL A 379 -19.47 2.80 -12.12
C VAL A 379 -18.25 2.63 -13.02
N PHE A 380 -17.79 1.39 -13.14
CA PHE A 380 -16.65 1.02 -13.98
C PHE A 380 -17.12 0.69 -15.39
N ARG A 381 -16.43 1.23 -16.38
CA ARG A 381 -16.72 0.99 -17.79
C ARG A 381 -16.20 -0.39 -18.24
N PRO A 382 -16.87 -1.07 -19.17
CA PRO A 382 -16.28 -2.20 -19.88
C PRO A 382 -14.99 -1.79 -20.56
N LEU A 383 -14.03 -2.71 -20.66
CA LEU A 383 -12.73 -2.47 -21.30
C LEU A 383 -12.81 -2.80 -22.80
N GLY A 384 -12.35 -1.90 -23.65
CA GLY A 384 -12.16 -2.12 -25.06
C GLY A 384 -10.80 -2.78 -25.36
N ILE A 385 -10.58 -3.13 -26.64
CA ILE A 385 -9.34 -3.80 -27.09
C ILE A 385 -8.09 -2.92 -26.86
N GLU A 386 -8.21 -1.60 -26.99
CA GLU A 386 -7.09 -0.68 -26.77
C GLU A 386 -6.70 -0.57 -25.29
N GLU A 387 -7.68 -0.63 -24.39
CA GLU A 387 -7.42 -0.71 -22.95
C GLU A 387 -6.78 -2.04 -22.59
N ILE A 388 -7.27 -3.15 -23.15
CA ILE A 388 -6.67 -4.48 -22.96
C ILE A 388 -5.21 -4.50 -23.41
N LYS A 389 -4.87 -3.91 -24.57
CA LYS A 389 -3.47 -3.81 -25.04
C LYS A 389 -2.59 -3.06 -24.04
N LYS A 390 -3.08 -1.94 -23.51
CA LYS A 390 -2.33 -1.16 -22.50
C LYS A 390 -2.12 -1.95 -21.22
N ILE A 391 -3.13 -2.73 -20.78
CA ILE A 391 -3.02 -3.59 -19.59
C ILE A 391 -2.00 -4.71 -19.85
N VAL A 392 -2.00 -5.33 -21.02
CA VAL A 392 -1.00 -6.34 -21.39
C VAL A 392 0.40 -5.74 -21.32
N ILE A 393 0.63 -4.54 -21.85
CA ILE A 393 1.94 -3.88 -21.79
C ILE A 393 2.37 -3.66 -20.32
N LEU A 394 1.45 -3.26 -19.45
CA LEU A 394 1.74 -3.10 -18.02
C LEU A 394 2.12 -4.44 -17.36
N GLU A 395 1.37 -5.50 -17.62
CA GLU A 395 1.64 -6.84 -17.05
C GLU A 395 2.97 -7.40 -17.57
N LEU A 396 3.29 -7.23 -18.86
CA LEU A 396 4.58 -7.62 -19.44
C LEU A 396 5.73 -6.82 -18.82
N GLY A 397 5.55 -5.53 -18.56
CA GLY A 397 6.54 -4.72 -17.85
C GLY A 397 6.81 -5.20 -16.42
N GLN A 398 5.76 -5.55 -15.68
CA GLN A 398 5.89 -6.14 -14.35
C GLN A 398 6.57 -7.53 -14.39
N PHE A 399 6.29 -8.30 -15.42
CA PHE A 399 6.98 -9.57 -15.66
C PHE A 399 8.47 -9.37 -15.88
N THR A 400 8.88 -8.44 -16.76
CA THR A 400 10.29 -8.09 -17.00
C THR A 400 11.00 -7.69 -15.71
N GLU A 401 10.39 -6.81 -14.89
CA GLU A 401 10.97 -6.41 -13.61
C GLU A 401 11.13 -7.59 -12.64
N ARG A 402 10.17 -8.50 -12.62
CA ARG A 402 10.21 -9.69 -11.78
C ARG A 402 11.35 -10.63 -12.20
N MET A 403 11.49 -10.89 -13.49
CA MET A 403 12.56 -11.73 -14.06
C MET A 403 13.94 -11.15 -13.77
N MET A 404 14.09 -9.84 -13.94
CA MET A 404 15.35 -9.15 -13.64
C MET A 404 15.71 -9.25 -12.15
N LYS A 405 14.73 -9.10 -11.24
CA LYS A 405 14.96 -9.12 -9.78
C LYS A 405 15.22 -10.53 -9.23
N GLN A 406 14.57 -11.56 -9.78
CA GLN A 406 14.62 -12.92 -9.24
C GLN A 406 15.66 -13.81 -9.91
N GLN A 407 15.86 -13.65 -11.22
CA GLN A 407 16.68 -14.52 -12.05
C GLN A 407 17.84 -13.78 -12.72
N SER A 408 17.91 -12.45 -12.57
CA SER A 408 18.87 -11.59 -13.29
C SER A 408 18.78 -11.73 -14.82
N ILE A 409 17.60 -12.10 -15.35
CA ILE A 409 17.34 -12.26 -16.78
C ILE A 409 16.61 -11.01 -17.28
N THR A 410 17.13 -10.40 -18.33
CA THR A 410 16.47 -9.29 -19.04
C THR A 410 15.59 -9.87 -20.14
N VAL A 411 14.28 -9.53 -20.11
CA VAL A 411 13.32 -9.97 -21.12
C VAL A 411 12.84 -8.77 -21.92
N ASP A 412 13.05 -8.79 -23.22
CA ASP A 412 12.56 -7.78 -24.17
C ASP A 412 11.44 -8.35 -25.03
N PHE A 413 10.38 -7.55 -25.23
CA PHE A 413 9.20 -7.95 -25.98
C PHE A 413 9.12 -7.19 -27.29
N GLU A 414 8.93 -7.91 -28.39
CA GLU A 414 8.61 -7.30 -29.66
C GLU A 414 7.22 -6.65 -29.64
N LYS A 415 7.04 -5.53 -30.34
CA LYS A 415 5.81 -4.70 -30.29
C LYS A 415 4.54 -5.50 -30.59
N ASP A 416 4.64 -6.51 -31.45
CA ASP A 416 3.49 -7.32 -31.86
C ASP A 416 3.07 -8.34 -30.80
N VAL A 417 3.93 -8.69 -29.84
CA VAL A 417 3.62 -9.64 -28.76
C VAL A 417 2.47 -9.12 -27.88
N ALA A 418 2.52 -7.83 -27.53
CA ALA A 418 1.47 -7.22 -26.71
C ALA A 418 0.11 -7.22 -27.44
N ARG A 419 0.12 -6.99 -28.75
CA ARG A 419 -1.09 -7.06 -29.58
C ARG A 419 -1.64 -8.48 -29.65
N PHE A 420 -0.79 -9.44 -29.92
CA PHE A 420 -1.17 -10.85 -30.03
C PHE A 420 -1.79 -11.38 -28.72
N VAL A 421 -1.16 -11.09 -27.58
CA VAL A 421 -1.71 -11.47 -26.27
C VAL A 421 -3.04 -10.76 -26.02
N ALA A 422 -3.16 -9.47 -26.39
CA ALA A 422 -4.40 -8.72 -26.23
C ALA A 422 -5.53 -9.31 -27.08
N ASP A 423 -5.28 -9.61 -28.34
CA ASP A 423 -6.28 -10.18 -29.26
C ASP A 423 -6.77 -11.56 -28.77
N LYS A 424 -5.88 -12.38 -28.21
CA LYS A 424 -6.26 -13.66 -27.56
C LYS A 424 -6.96 -13.51 -26.22
N SER A 425 -6.75 -12.39 -25.52
CA SER A 425 -7.30 -12.14 -24.17
C SER A 425 -8.58 -11.33 -24.21
N TYR A 426 -8.97 -10.78 -25.34
CA TYR A 426 -10.16 -9.94 -25.43
C TYR A 426 -11.43 -10.78 -25.39
N ASP A 427 -12.15 -10.64 -24.27
CA ASP A 427 -13.50 -11.16 -24.07
C ASP A 427 -14.34 -10.10 -23.37
N PRO A 428 -15.36 -9.53 -24.02
CA PRO A 428 -16.21 -8.51 -23.43
C PRO A 428 -16.89 -8.92 -22.13
N ALA A 429 -17.10 -10.24 -21.90
CA ALA A 429 -17.74 -10.76 -20.70
C ALA A 429 -16.76 -10.93 -19.52
N GLN A 430 -15.49 -11.22 -19.81
CA GLN A 430 -14.47 -11.53 -18.79
C GLN A 430 -13.48 -10.38 -18.57
N GLY A 431 -13.45 -9.41 -19.46
CA GLY A 431 -12.56 -8.25 -19.38
C GLY A 431 -11.08 -8.66 -19.31
N ALA A 432 -10.33 -8.02 -18.43
CA ALA A 432 -8.89 -8.25 -18.28
C ALA A 432 -8.52 -9.56 -17.54
N ARG A 433 -9.48 -10.37 -17.12
CA ARG A 433 -9.22 -11.59 -16.32
C ARG A 433 -8.38 -12.62 -17.08
N LEU A 434 -8.57 -12.72 -18.39
CA LEU A 434 -7.86 -13.67 -19.25
C LEU A 434 -6.40 -13.26 -19.53
N ILE A 435 -6.05 -11.98 -19.39
CA ILE A 435 -4.71 -11.49 -19.70
C ILE A 435 -3.64 -12.26 -18.92
N ARG A 436 -3.83 -12.36 -17.60
CA ARG A 436 -2.84 -13.00 -16.73
C ARG A 436 -2.68 -14.48 -17.03
N ARG A 437 -3.80 -15.16 -17.30
CA ARG A 437 -3.79 -16.57 -17.70
C ARG A 437 -3.09 -16.76 -19.04
N ASN A 438 -3.39 -15.94 -20.02
CA ASN A 438 -2.75 -16.03 -21.35
C ASN A 438 -1.27 -15.67 -21.31
N ILE A 439 -0.85 -14.69 -20.49
CA ILE A 439 0.58 -14.42 -20.26
C ILE A 439 1.26 -15.64 -19.64
N GLN A 440 0.64 -16.27 -18.66
CA GLN A 440 1.18 -17.49 -18.05
C GLN A 440 1.32 -18.62 -19.07
N GLU A 441 0.26 -18.97 -19.75
CA GLU A 441 0.25 -20.10 -20.71
C GLU A 441 1.15 -19.86 -21.95
N LEU A 442 1.21 -18.61 -22.44
CA LEU A 442 1.91 -18.31 -23.68
C LEU A 442 3.38 -17.86 -23.49
N ILE A 443 3.72 -17.35 -22.30
CA ILE A 443 5.04 -16.74 -22.05
C ILE A 443 5.74 -17.39 -20.86
N GLU A 444 5.07 -17.41 -19.68
CA GLU A 444 5.73 -17.87 -18.44
C GLU A 444 6.05 -19.37 -18.48
N ASP A 445 5.10 -20.21 -18.91
CA ASP A 445 5.28 -21.66 -18.95
C ASP A 445 6.39 -22.08 -19.96
N PRO A 446 6.40 -21.60 -21.23
CA PRO A 446 7.47 -21.91 -22.17
C PRO A 446 8.85 -21.38 -21.73
N LEU A 447 8.88 -20.22 -21.05
CA LEU A 447 10.13 -19.66 -20.54
C LEU A 447 10.65 -20.49 -19.35
N ALA A 448 9.75 -20.92 -18.46
CA ALA A 448 10.09 -21.76 -17.31
C ALA A 448 10.68 -23.11 -17.75
N GLU A 449 10.09 -23.76 -18.78
CA GLU A 449 10.61 -25.01 -19.34
C GLU A 449 12.05 -24.85 -19.84
N LYS A 450 12.35 -23.75 -20.56
CA LYS A 450 13.69 -23.47 -21.06
C LYS A 450 14.71 -23.17 -19.96
N ILE A 451 14.30 -22.43 -18.90
CA ILE A 451 15.16 -22.16 -17.76
C ILE A 451 15.48 -23.46 -17.01
N ILE A 452 14.47 -24.29 -16.72
CA ILE A 452 14.65 -25.57 -16.02
C ILE A 452 15.44 -26.57 -16.88
N GLY A 453 15.24 -26.54 -18.21
CA GLY A 453 15.99 -27.36 -19.17
C GLY A 453 17.46 -26.95 -19.34
N GLY A 454 17.89 -25.85 -18.71
CA GLY A 454 19.26 -25.35 -18.81
C GLY A 454 19.59 -24.69 -20.16
N GLU A 455 18.58 -24.42 -21.00
CA GLU A 455 18.76 -23.72 -22.26
C GLU A 455 19.06 -22.23 -22.08
N ILE A 456 18.67 -21.67 -20.93
CA ILE A 456 18.82 -20.27 -20.58
C ILE A 456 19.71 -20.15 -19.35
N ALA A 457 20.85 -19.46 -19.48
CA ALA A 457 21.75 -19.18 -18.37
C ALA A 457 21.33 -17.93 -17.59
N GLU A 458 21.75 -17.82 -16.33
CA GLU A 458 21.65 -16.57 -15.54
C GLU A 458 22.37 -15.42 -16.27
N MET A 459 21.89 -14.19 -16.08
CA MET A 459 22.39 -12.97 -16.75
C MET A 459 22.24 -12.96 -18.29
N SER A 460 21.31 -13.73 -18.84
CA SER A 460 21.05 -13.73 -20.28
C SER A 460 20.02 -12.66 -20.67
N GLU A 461 20.14 -12.18 -21.91
CA GLU A 461 19.13 -11.35 -22.53
C GLU A 461 18.24 -12.21 -23.43
N MET A 462 16.95 -12.12 -23.19
CA MET A 462 15.93 -12.88 -23.92
C MET A 462 15.05 -11.94 -24.72
N ARG A 463 14.79 -12.31 -25.96
CA ARG A 463 13.83 -11.61 -26.81
C ARG A 463 12.65 -12.51 -27.13
N ILE A 464 11.44 -12.01 -26.83
CA ILE A 464 10.20 -12.72 -27.10
C ILE A 464 9.59 -12.15 -28.38
N THR A 465 9.38 -13.04 -29.38
CA THR A 465 8.91 -12.71 -30.73
C THR A 465 7.71 -13.59 -31.10
N ILE A 466 7.07 -13.29 -32.22
CA ILE A 466 5.98 -14.10 -32.78
C ILE A 466 6.44 -14.74 -34.05
N GLU A 467 6.36 -16.06 -34.17
CA GLU A 467 6.58 -16.84 -35.37
C GLU A 467 5.43 -17.83 -35.60
N ASN A 468 4.85 -17.84 -36.78
CA ASN A 468 3.75 -18.74 -37.16
C ASN A 468 2.60 -18.75 -36.12
N GLU A 469 2.15 -17.56 -35.68
CA GLU A 469 1.09 -17.39 -34.65
C GLU A 469 1.40 -18.02 -33.28
N LYS A 470 2.67 -18.26 -33.00
CA LYS A 470 3.15 -18.75 -31.69
C LYS A 470 4.21 -17.80 -31.12
N ILE A 471 4.21 -17.68 -29.82
CA ILE A 471 5.25 -16.94 -29.11
C ILE A 471 6.50 -17.82 -29.05
N VAL A 472 7.64 -17.25 -29.48
CA VAL A 472 8.93 -17.90 -29.47
C VAL A 472 9.90 -17.09 -28.62
N VAL A 473 10.58 -17.81 -27.72
CA VAL A 473 11.59 -17.23 -26.82
C VAL A 473 12.96 -17.46 -27.45
N LYS A 474 13.65 -16.38 -27.81
CA LYS A 474 15.01 -16.42 -28.40
C LYS A 474 16.01 -15.79 -27.44
N GLN A 475 17.16 -16.43 -27.27
CA GLN A 475 18.26 -15.83 -26.54
C GLN A 475 18.97 -14.84 -27.48
N THR A 476 19.17 -13.61 -27.01
CA THR A 476 19.98 -12.64 -27.75
C THR A 476 21.46 -12.99 -27.48
N GLU A 477 22.20 -13.36 -28.50
CA GLU A 477 23.66 -13.54 -28.37
C GLU A 477 24.25 -12.20 -27.93
N LEU A 478 24.85 -12.15 -26.75
CA LEU A 478 25.70 -11.03 -26.36
C LEU A 478 26.83 -10.95 -27.39
N ALA A 479 26.84 -9.90 -28.19
CA ALA A 479 28.03 -9.56 -28.97
C ALA A 479 29.18 -9.41 -27.95
N ARG A 480 30.03 -10.43 -27.90
CA ARG A 480 31.29 -10.38 -27.14
C ARG A 480 32.10 -9.21 -27.71
N ALA A 481 32.05 -8.06 -26.98
CA ALA A 481 32.96 -6.94 -27.21
C ALA A 481 34.18 -7.11 -26.30
#